data_42b1c8f3be2d74d8c394e0b0baba7040
#
_entry.id   42b1c8f3be2d74d8c394e0b0baba7040
#
_cell.length_a   1.000
_cell.length_b   1.000
_cell.length_c   1.000
_cell.angle_alpha   90.00
_cell.angle_beta   90.00
_cell.angle_gamma   90.00
#
_symmetry.space_group_name_H-M   'P 1'
#
loop_
_entity.id
_entity.type
_entity.pdbx_description
1 polymer ?
#
loop_
_entity_poly.entity_id
_entity_poly.type
_entity_poly.pdbx_seq_one_letter_code
_entity_poly.pdbx_strand_id
1 'polypeptide(L)'
;MKLIDEELGGTTPLEVILKFPKTQNNEISTEDDEFEDWGDEEDENDEKYWFTKDKIDKIASVHNYLDSLPQVGKVLSFSSIIDVATQLNNNKPLGTLEMGVLYSKIPQSIKTEIIDPYLSIKDNEARISLRIIDSQENLRRNDLINKINFDLKDKIGLDENEYKLAGVLILFNNLLQSLFKSQILTLGLVMIGIF
;
A
#
# COMPACT_ATOMS: atom_id res chain seq x y z
N MET A 1 4.15 12.34 -25.24
CA MET A 1 3.55 11.72 -24.02
C MET A 1 3.93 10.25 -23.91
N LYS A 2 3.72 9.40 -24.95
CA LYS A 2 4.03 7.96 -24.91
C LYS A 2 5.47 7.65 -24.47
N LEU A 3 6.47 8.30 -25.06
CA LEU A 3 7.89 8.13 -24.70
C LEU A 3 8.18 8.43 -23.23
N ILE A 4 7.60 9.52 -22.71
CA ILE A 4 7.79 9.92 -21.30
C ILE A 4 7.16 8.88 -20.36
N ASP A 5 6.00 8.35 -20.71
CA ASP A 5 5.29 7.36 -19.94
C ASP A 5 6.04 6.03 -19.89
N GLU A 6 6.62 5.60 -21.01
CA GLU A 6 7.43 4.39 -21.13
C GLU A 6 8.78 4.53 -20.39
N GLU A 7 9.49 5.65 -20.56
CA GLU A 7 10.81 5.88 -19.95
C GLU A 7 10.74 6.12 -18.43
N LEU A 8 9.67 6.75 -17.94
CA LEU A 8 9.47 6.97 -16.49
C LEU A 8 8.80 5.79 -15.77
N GLY A 9 8.43 4.73 -16.51
CA GLY A 9 7.72 3.61 -15.94
C GLY A 9 6.32 4.00 -15.45
N GLY A 10 5.56 4.73 -16.30
CA GLY A 10 4.22 5.19 -15.98
C GLY A 10 4.15 6.62 -15.46
N THR A 11 3.06 7.30 -15.79
CA THR A 11 2.81 8.69 -15.38
C THR A 11 1.58 8.85 -14.48
N THR A 12 0.66 7.89 -14.49
CA THR A 12 -0.58 7.98 -13.70
C THR A 12 -0.43 7.29 -12.36
N PRO A 13 -0.45 8.03 -11.23
CA PRO A 13 -0.29 7.45 -9.91
C PRO A 13 -1.54 6.68 -9.45
N LEU A 14 -1.30 5.52 -8.90
CA LEU A 14 -2.24 4.69 -8.15
C LEU A 14 -1.62 4.33 -6.81
N GLU A 15 -2.43 4.24 -5.79
CA GLU A 15 -1.99 3.90 -4.43
C GLU A 15 -2.87 2.79 -3.86
N VAL A 16 -2.25 1.85 -3.19
CA VAL A 16 -2.92 0.82 -2.39
C VAL A 16 -2.55 1.08 -0.94
N ILE A 17 -3.54 1.38 -0.13
CA ILE A 17 -3.39 1.60 1.31
C ILE A 17 -3.86 0.33 1.99
N LEU A 18 -2.96 -0.37 2.66
CA LEU A 18 -3.25 -1.52 3.50
C LEU A 18 -3.55 -1.05 4.92
N LYS A 19 -4.61 -1.59 5.51
CA LYS A 19 -5.03 -1.33 6.87
C LYS A 19 -4.87 -2.61 7.67
N PHE A 20 -4.16 -2.51 8.77
CA PHE A 20 -4.00 -3.64 9.68
C PHE A 20 -4.94 -3.48 10.89
N PRO A 21 -5.52 -4.57 11.40
CA PRO A 21 -6.29 -4.49 12.63
C PRO A 21 -5.40 -3.98 13.77
N LYS A 22 -5.91 -3.08 14.59
CA LYS A 22 -5.20 -2.70 15.81
C LYS A 22 -5.11 -3.95 16.67
N THR A 23 -3.91 -4.42 16.89
CA THR A 23 -3.67 -5.52 17.85
C THR A 23 -4.11 -4.97 19.20
N GLN A 24 -5.25 -5.43 19.70
CA GLN A 24 -5.50 -5.31 21.15
C GLN A 24 -4.38 -6.11 21.78
N ASN A 25 -3.57 -5.47 22.60
CA ASN A 25 -2.63 -6.15 23.47
C ASN A 25 -3.44 -7.14 24.31
N ASN A 26 -3.62 -8.36 23.79
CA ASN A 26 -3.95 -9.48 24.64
C ASN A 26 -2.68 -9.66 25.46
N GLU A 27 -2.79 -9.33 26.72
CA GLU A 27 -1.87 -9.73 27.76
C GLU A 27 -1.47 -11.18 27.50
N ILE A 28 -0.29 -11.38 26.95
CA ILE A 28 0.36 -12.68 27.00
C ILE A 28 0.72 -12.82 28.46
N SER A 29 -0.16 -13.47 29.21
CA SER A 29 0.15 -13.99 30.53
C SER A 29 1.17 -15.13 30.35
N THR A 30 2.42 -14.78 30.20
CA THR A 30 3.52 -15.65 30.54
C THR A 30 3.86 -15.32 31.99
N GLU A 31 3.34 -16.18 32.88
CA GLU A 31 3.92 -16.34 34.20
C GLU A 31 5.40 -16.68 34.02
N ASP A 32 6.26 -16.03 34.84
CA ASP A 32 7.69 -16.19 34.94
C ASP A 32 8.51 -15.48 33.85
N ASP A 33 8.77 -14.16 34.05
CA ASP A 33 10.10 -13.60 34.05
C ASP A 33 10.04 -12.20 34.68
N GLU A 34 10.56 -12.08 35.91
CA GLU A 34 10.91 -10.84 36.57
C GLU A 34 11.99 -10.13 35.72
N PHE A 35 11.57 -9.25 34.83
CA PHE A 35 12.45 -8.26 34.24
C PHE A 35 12.00 -6.88 34.70
N GLU A 36 12.83 -6.29 35.56
CA GLU A 36 12.67 -4.99 36.16
C GLU A 36 12.34 -3.91 35.12
N ASP A 37 11.26 -3.21 35.41
CA ASP A 37 10.80 -1.95 34.86
C ASP A 37 11.95 -0.89 34.89
N TRP A 38 12.52 -0.59 33.75
CA TRP A 38 13.43 0.53 33.54
C TRP A 38 12.79 1.55 32.60
N GLY A 39 11.99 2.45 33.18
CA GLY A 39 11.81 3.84 32.73
C GLY A 39 10.82 4.10 31.62
N ASP A 40 9.89 4.96 31.94
CA ASP A 40 8.95 5.75 31.14
C ASP A 40 9.43 6.12 29.71
N GLU A 41 9.15 5.25 28.73
CA GLU A 41 9.11 5.57 27.30
C GLU A 41 8.03 4.70 26.65
N GLU A 42 6.75 4.92 27.03
CA GLU A 42 5.62 4.14 26.53
C GLU A 42 5.42 4.27 25.01
N ASP A 43 5.81 5.39 24.40
CA ASP A 43 5.58 5.63 22.96
C ASP A 43 6.62 4.98 22.04
N GLU A 44 7.88 4.84 22.44
CA GLU A 44 8.93 4.22 21.60
C GLU A 44 8.86 2.69 21.56
N ASN A 45 8.25 2.06 22.56
CA ASN A 45 8.16 0.61 22.64
C ASN A 45 7.10 0.06 21.67
N ASP A 46 5.98 0.73 21.53
CA ASP A 46 4.89 0.28 20.64
C ASP A 46 5.29 0.30 19.17
N GLU A 47 6.15 1.23 18.75
CA GLU A 47 6.63 1.30 17.36
C GLU A 47 7.50 0.10 16.97
N LYS A 48 8.29 -0.46 17.89
CA LYS A 48 9.14 -1.64 17.63
C LYS A 48 8.33 -2.90 17.37
N TYR A 49 7.21 -3.07 18.07
CA TYR A 49 6.33 -4.23 17.94
C TYR A 49 5.39 -4.17 16.73
N TRP A 50 5.37 -3.03 16.03
CA TRP A 50 4.57 -2.91 14.81
C TRP A 50 5.03 -3.87 13.70
N PHE A 51 6.33 -4.12 13.62
CA PHE A 51 6.98 -4.92 12.58
C PHE A 51 6.77 -6.42 12.80
N THR A 52 5.54 -6.89 12.63
CA THR A 52 5.24 -8.33 12.66
C THR A 52 5.49 -8.97 11.30
N LYS A 53 5.87 -10.24 11.30
CA LYS A 53 6.11 -11.00 10.09
C LYS A 53 4.90 -10.97 9.16
N ASP A 54 3.71 -11.15 9.69
CA ASP A 54 2.46 -11.18 8.91
C ASP A 54 2.20 -9.86 8.16
N LYS A 55 2.44 -8.71 8.81
CA LYS A 55 2.28 -7.41 8.17
C LYS A 55 3.29 -7.22 7.04
N ILE A 56 4.54 -7.60 7.28
CA ILE A 56 5.62 -7.48 6.31
C ILE A 56 5.37 -8.41 5.12
N ASP A 57 5.00 -9.65 5.36
CA ASP A 57 4.69 -10.63 4.32
C ASP A 57 3.45 -10.19 3.50
N LYS A 58 2.43 -9.59 4.12
CA LYS A 58 1.28 -8.99 3.42
C LYS A 58 1.72 -7.83 2.52
N ILE A 59 2.52 -6.89 3.02
CA ILE A 59 3.05 -5.77 2.23
C ILE A 59 3.86 -6.29 1.05
N ALA A 60 4.76 -7.25 1.27
CA ALA A 60 5.59 -7.83 0.23
C ALA A 60 4.76 -8.59 -0.81
N SER A 61 3.74 -9.34 -0.39
CA SER A 61 2.85 -10.08 -1.31
C SER A 61 2.07 -9.15 -2.22
N VAL A 62 1.51 -8.05 -1.68
CA VAL A 62 0.81 -7.04 -2.47
C VAL A 62 1.78 -6.30 -3.40
N HIS A 63 2.97 -5.94 -2.90
CA HIS A 63 4.02 -5.30 -3.71
C HIS A 63 4.39 -6.16 -4.92
N ASN A 64 4.75 -7.42 -4.69
CA ASN A 64 5.17 -8.34 -5.74
C ASN A 64 4.04 -8.63 -6.75
N TYR A 65 2.80 -8.75 -6.27
CA TYR A 65 1.65 -8.88 -7.15
C TYR A 65 1.51 -7.66 -8.07
N LEU A 66 1.55 -6.45 -7.53
CA LEU A 66 1.40 -5.22 -8.30
C LEU A 66 2.55 -5.02 -9.29
N ASP A 67 3.78 -5.34 -8.89
CA ASP A 67 4.98 -5.26 -9.75
C ASP A 67 4.94 -6.28 -10.89
N SER A 68 4.23 -7.40 -10.71
CA SER A 68 4.02 -8.41 -11.76
C SER A 68 3.06 -7.99 -12.87
N LEU A 69 2.31 -6.89 -12.70
CA LEU A 69 1.32 -6.45 -13.67
C LEU A 69 1.98 -5.69 -14.83
N PRO A 70 1.73 -6.07 -16.10
CA PRO A 70 2.36 -5.44 -17.26
C PRO A 70 1.95 -3.99 -17.51
N GLN A 71 0.87 -3.53 -16.85
CA GLN A 71 0.40 -2.15 -16.90
C GLN A 71 1.05 -1.26 -15.86
N VAL A 72 1.78 -1.85 -14.91
CA VAL A 72 2.46 -1.17 -13.82
C VAL A 72 3.93 -1.02 -14.18
N GLY A 73 4.43 0.19 -14.10
CA GLY A 73 5.82 0.46 -14.46
C GLY A 73 6.77 0.46 -13.26
N LYS A 74 6.34 1.00 -12.13
CA LYS A 74 7.17 1.07 -10.93
C LYS A 74 6.30 1.00 -9.68
N VAL A 75 6.69 0.14 -8.76
CA VAL A 75 6.07 -0.01 -7.43
C VAL A 75 7.06 0.41 -6.37
N LEU A 76 6.62 1.21 -5.41
CA LEU A 76 7.39 1.64 -4.25
C LEU A 76 6.56 1.39 -2.98
N SER A 77 7.17 0.74 -2.02
CA SER A 77 6.55 0.45 -0.72
C SER A 77 7.62 0.23 0.34
N PHE A 78 7.19 -0.04 1.56
CA PHE A 78 8.10 -0.44 2.62
C PHE A 78 8.88 -1.72 2.28
N SER A 79 8.32 -2.64 1.47
CA SER A 79 9.06 -3.82 0.95
C SER A 79 10.32 -3.42 0.19
N SER A 80 10.28 -2.36 -0.64
CA SER A 80 11.45 -1.86 -1.35
C SER A 80 12.57 -1.41 -0.42
N ILE A 81 12.21 -0.85 0.74
CA ILE A 81 13.18 -0.42 1.76
C ILE A 81 13.81 -1.65 2.43
N ILE A 82 13.00 -2.67 2.73
CA ILE A 82 13.48 -3.93 3.30
C ILE A 82 14.45 -4.63 2.34
N ASP A 83 14.15 -4.64 1.04
CA ASP A 83 15.01 -5.24 0.02
C ASP A 83 16.38 -4.56 -0.02
N VAL A 84 16.42 -3.23 0.01
CA VAL A 84 17.68 -2.48 0.09
C VAL A 84 18.42 -2.77 1.40
N ALA A 85 17.73 -2.79 2.53
CA ALA A 85 18.33 -3.12 3.82
C ALA A 85 18.89 -4.55 3.86
N THR A 86 18.19 -5.51 3.25
CA THR A 86 18.65 -6.90 3.10
C THR A 86 19.92 -6.99 2.25
N GLN A 87 19.99 -6.24 1.12
CA GLN A 87 21.19 -6.18 0.29
C GLN A 87 22.37 -5.60 1.07
N LEU A 88 22.17 -4.56 1.85
CA LEU A 88 23.21 -3.96 2.71
C LEU A 88 23.63 -4.91 3.84
N ASN A 89 22.76 -5.81 4.28
CA ASN A 89 23.04 -6.85 5.27
C ASN A 89 23.61 -8.15 4.65
N ASN A 90 24.38 -8.04 3.57
CA ASN A 90 24.98 -9.18 2.85
C ASN A 90 23.94 -10.22 2.39
N ASN A 91 22.81 -9.80 1.92
CA ASN A 91 21.67 -10.61 1.48
C ASN A 91 21.09 -11.52 2.58
N LYS A 92 21.30 -11.19 3.84
CA LYS A 92 20.66 -11.88 4.94
C LYS A 92 19.33 -11.18 5.25
N PRO A 93 18.21 -11.92 5.25
CA PRO A 93 16.91 -11.33 5.59
C PRO A 93 16.92 -10.81 7.03
N LEU A 94 16.33 -9.64 7.23
CA LEU A 94 16.16 -9.03 8.54
C LEU A 94 15.00 -9.71 9.28
N GLY A 95 15.24 -10.12 10.51
CA GLY A 95 14.18 -10.60 11.41
C GLY A 95 13.28 -9.45 11.87
N THR A 96 12.07 -9.78 12.34
CA THR A 96 11.10 -8.78 12.84
C THR A 96 11.66 -7.94 13.98
N LEU A 97 12.36 -8.57 14.92
CA LEU A 97 13.03 -7.88 16.02
C LEU A 97 14.13 -6.94 15.51
N GLU A 98 14.95 -7.41 14.55
CA GLU A 98 16.02 -6.62 13.94
C GLU A 98 15.48 -5.39 13.22
N MET A 99 14.33 -5.51 12.55
CA MET A 99 13.64 -4.40 11.90
C MET A 99 13.12 -3.37 12.91
N GLY A 100 12.52 -3.82 14.01
CA GLY A 100 12.09 -2.93 15.07
C GLY A 100 13.24 -2.16 15.69
N VAL A 101 14.36 -2.84 15.99
CA VAL A 101 15.60 -2.20 16.51
C VAL A 101 16.21 -1.26 15.47
N LEU A 102 16.26 -1.66 14.21
CA LEU A 102 16.76 -0.80 13.12
C LEU A 102 15.92 0.47 13.02
N TYR A 103 14.60 0.33 13.00
CA TYR A 103 13.66 1.45 12.95
C TYR A 103 13.90 2.44 14.11
N SER A 104 14.07 1.95 15.34
CA SER A 104 14.31 2.82 16.50
C SER A 104 15.65 3.59 16.43
N LYS A 105 16.66 3.03 15.74
CA LYS A 105 17.98 3.64 15.60
C LYS A 105 18.11 4.60 14.41
N ILE A 106 17.15 4.59 13.48
CA ILE A 106 17.16 5.48 12.32
C ILE A 106 16.88 6.92 12.80
N PRO A 107 17.70 7.91 12.40
CA PRO A 107 17.44 9.31 12.70
C PRO A 107 16.08 9.77 12.21
N GLN A 108 15.40 10.63 12.95
CA GLN A 108 14.05 11.10 12.62
C GLN A 108 13.97 11.75 11.23
N SER A 109 14.98 12.45 10.78
CA SER A 109 15.04 13.04 9.44
C SER A 109 14.94 11.97 8.33
N ILE A 110 15.59 10.84 8.52
CA ILE A 110 15.56 9.72 7.56
C ILE A 110 14.22 8.99 7.64
N LYS A 111 13.65 8.79 8.84
CA LYS A 111 12.30 8.23 9.00
C LYS A 111 11.29 9.03 8.18
N THR A 112 11.27 10.35 8.36
CA THR A 112 10.31 11.26 7.72
C THR A 112 10.44 11.28 6.19
N GLU A 113 11.65 11.14 5.66
CA GLU A 113 11.87 11.19 4.20
C GLU A 113 11.67 9.84 3.51
N ILE A 114 12.04 8.74 4.17
CA ILE A 114 12.13 7.42 3.52
C ILE A 114 11.03 6.46 3.99
N ILE A 115 10.66 6.47 5.27
CA ILE A 115 9.75 5.48 5.86
C ILE A 115 8.32 6.02 5.94
N ASP A 116 8.12 7.20 6.53
CA ASP A 116 6.80 7.79 6.77
C ASP A 116 5.94 7.95 5.50
N PRO A 117 6.51 8.17 4.29
CA PRO A 117 5.71 8.16 3.07
C PRO A 117 5.02 6.83 2.76
N TYR A 118 5.54 5.72 3.28
CA TYR A 118 5.05 4.36 3.00
C TYR A 118 4.47 3.66 4.22
N LEU A 119 4.65 4.20 5.42
CA LEU A 119 4.27 3.53 6.66
C LEU A 119 3.75 4.53 7.68
N SER A 120 2.52 4.33 8.16
CA SER A 120 1.98 5.03 9.32
C SER A 120 1.76 4.03 10.45
N ILE A 121 2.69 4.00 11.40
CA ILE A 121 2.60 3.12 12.57
C ILE A 121 1.41 3.52 13.43
N LYS A 122 1.22 4.82 13.63
CA LYS A 122 0.13 5.39 14.43
C LYS A 122 -1.26 4.99 13.92
N ASP A 123 -1.45 5.01 12.60
CA ASP A 123 -2.72 4.68 11.98
C ASP A 123 -2.84 3.18 11.65
N ASN A 124 -1.75 2.43 11.84
CA ASN A 124 -1.63 1.01 11.50
C ASN A 124 -1.90 0.75 10.00
N GLU A 125 -1.34 1.61 9.15
CA GLU A 125 -1.51 1.59 7.71
C GLU A 125 -0.16 1.49 6.99
N ALA A 126 -0.14 0.79 5.85
CA ALA A 126 0.98 0.79 4.91
C ALA A 126 0.52 1.23 3.53
N ARG A 127 1.30 2.07 2.88
CA ARG A 127 1.05 2.62 1.56
C ARG A 127 1.97 2.00 0.52
N ILE A 128 1.39 1.49 -0.53
CA ILE A 128 2.08 1.04 -1.72
C ILE A 128 1.76 2.01 -2.84
N SER A 129 2.77 2.72 -3.33
CA SER A 129 2.64 3.70 -4.41
C SER A 129 3.12 3.08 -5.72
N LEU A 130 2.31 3.18 -6.76
CA LEU A 130 2.64 2.64 -8.08
C LEU A 130 2.26 3.62 -9.19
N ARG A 131 2.89 3.45 -10.34
CA ARG A 131 2.61 4.24 -11.53
C ARG A 131 2.11 3.34 -12.64
N ILE A 132 1.03 3.76 -13.28
CA ILE A 132 0.41 3.05 -14.40
C ILE A 132 0.94 3.63 -15.70
N ILE A 133 1.33 2.74 -16.62
CA ILE A 133 1.72 3.07 -18.00
C ILE A 133 0.43 3.31 -18.80
N ASP A 134 -0.05 4.54 -18.75
CA ASP A 134 -1.37 4.92 -19.29
C ASP A 134 -1.39 5.01 -20.82
N SER A 135 -0.23 5.04 -21.47
CA SER A 135 -0.07 5.11 -22.92
C SER A 135 -0.27 3.77 -23.65
N GLN A 136 -0.55 2.68 -22.95
CA GLN A 136 -0.83 1.39 -23.58
C GLN A 136 -2.18 1.44 -24.33
N GLU A 137 -2.17 1.05 -25.61
CA GLU A 137 -3.31 1.21 -26.54
C GLU A 137 -4.58 0.46 -26.09
N ASN A 138 -4.47 -0.61 -25.30
CA ASN A 138 -5.58 -1.43 -24.83
C ASN A 138 -5.89 -1.27 -23.34
N LEU A 139 -5.33 -0.27 -22.68
CA LEU A 139 -5.56 -0.07 -21.26
C LEU A 139 -6.96 0.47 -20.98
N ARG A 140 -7.80 -0.36 -20.40
CA ARG A 140 -9.09 0.05 -19.82
C ARG A 140 -8.90 0.25 -18.32
N ARG A 141 -8.86 1.50 -17.87
CA ARG A 141 -8.61 1.86 -16.46
C ARG A 141 -9.57 1.17 -15.50
N ASN A 142 -10.86 1.14 -15.86
CA ASN A 142 -11.87 0.47 -15.03
C ASN A 142 -11.63 -1.03 -14.91
N ASP A 143 -11.25 -1.69 -15.99
CA ASP A 143 -10.98 -3.13 -15.99
C ASP A 143 -9.72 -3.44 -15.16
N LEU A 144 -8.68 -2.59 -15.24
CA LEU A 144 -7.49 -2.72 -14.39
C LEU A 144 -7.82 -2.56 -12.91
N ILE A 145 -8.60 -1.54 -12.54
CA ILE A 145 -9.02 -1.32 -11.16
C ILE A 145 -9.83 -2.51 -10.64
N ASN A 146 -10.78 -3.00 -11.43
CA ASN A 146 -11.58 -4.17 -11.06
C ASN A 146 -10.74 -5.43 -10.93
N LYS A 147 -9.76 -5.63 -11.83
CA LYS A 147 -8.82 -6.75 -11.76
C LYS A 147 -7.98 -6.68 -10.50
N ILE A 148 -7.42 -5.51 -10.16
CA ILE A 148 -6.62 -5.32 -8.94
C ILE A 148 -7.50 -5.63 -7.70
N ASN A 149 -8.73 -5.09 -7.63
CA ASN A 149 -9.64 -5.37 -6.53
C ASN A 149 -9.96 -6.87 -6.42
N PHE A 150 -10.23 -7.54 -7.53
CA PHE A 150 -10.51 -8.96 -7.55
C PHE A 150 -9.31 -9.78 -7.08
N ASP A 151 -8.14 -9.50 -7.63
CA ASP A 151 -6.91 -10.25 -7.33
C ASP A 151 -6.42 -10.03 -5.89
N LEU A 152 -6.60 -8.83 -5.32
CA LEU A 152 -6.29 -8.56 -3.90
C LEU A 152 -7.16 -9.40 -2.96
N LYS A 153 -8.43 -9.62 -3.31
CA LYS A 153 -9.34 -10.47 -2.55
C LYS A 153 -9.08 -11.95 -2.76
N ASP A 154 -9.04 -12.39 -4.01
CA ASP A 154 -9.05 -13.80 -4.37
C ASP A 154 -7.66 -14.45 -4.26
N LYS A 155 -6.59 -13.76 -4.69
CA LYS A 155 -5.23 -14.31 -4.70
C LYS A 155 -4.46 -14.03 -3.42
N ILE A 156 -4.64 -12.83 -2.84
CA ILE A 156 -3.90 -12.40 -1.64
C ILE A 156 -4.72 -12.65 -0.38
N GLY A 157 -6.06 -12.77 -0.50
CA GLY A 157 -6.95 -13.07 0.62
C GLY A 157 -7.19 -11.86 1.52
N LEU A 158 -7.21 -10.64 0.96
CA LEU A 158 -7.50 -9.43 1.71
C LEU A 158 -9.01 -9.17 1.75
N ASP A 159 -9.53 -8.83 2.91
CA ASP A 159 -10.90 -8.37 3.07
C ASP A 159 -11.08 -6.94 2.53
N GLU A 160 -12.31 -6.55 2.16
CA GLU A 160 -12.62 -5.21 1.64
C GLU A 160 -12.25 -4.06 2.59
N ASN A 161 -12.20 -4.33 3.88
CA ASN A 161 -11.86 -3.35 4.90
C ASN A 161 -10.33 -3.26 5.15
N GLU A 162 -9.56 -4.25 4.69
CA GLU A 162 -8.11 -4.33 4.90
C GLU A 162 -7.32 -3.54 3.86
N TYR A 163 -7.95 -3.09 2.77
CA TYR A 163 -7.28 -2.26 1.78
C TYR A 163 -8.17 -1.19 1.19
N LYS A 164 -7.56 -0.16 0.61
CA LYS A 164 -8.23 0.91 -0.12
C LYS A 164 -7.39 1.33 -1.32
N LEU A 165 -8.03 1.39 -2.49
CA LEU A 165 -7.42 1.99 -3.66
C LEU A 165 -7.63 3.51 -3.65
N ALA A 166 -6.58 4.27 -3.91
CA ALA A 166 -6.57 5.73 -3.93
C ALA A 166 -5.70 6.24 -5.09
N GLY A 167 -5.62 7.56 -5.23
CA GLY A 167 -4.78 8.19 -6.25
C GLY A 167 -5.55 8.75 -7.43
N VAL A 168 -4.79 9.40 -8.31
CA VAL A 168 -5.33 10.14 -9.46
C VAL A 168 -6.08 9.23 -10.43
N LEU A 169 -5.60 7.99 -10.61
CA LEU A 169 -6.28 7.00 -11.47
C LEU A 169 -7.72 6.75 -11.02
N ILE A 170 -7.92 6.54 -9.73
CA ILE A 170 -9.25 6.29 -9.14
C ILE A 170 -10.14 7.51 -9.28
N LEU A 171 -9.58 8.70 -9.00
CA LEU A 171 -10.31 9.96 -9.12
C LEU A 171 -10.83 10.17 -10.55
N PHE A 172 -9.95 10.05 -11.55
CA PHE A 172 -10.34 10.19 -12.96
C PHE A 172 -11.34 9.12 -13.40
N ASN A 173 -11.13 7.87 -13.01
CA ASN A 173 -12.09 6.81 -13.33
C ASN A 173 -13.48 7.12 -12.79
N ASN A 174 -13.57 7.53 -11.53
CA ASN A 174 -14.85 7.83 -10.88
C ASN A 174 -15.52 9.07 -11.51
N LEU A 175 -14.76 10.11 -11.85
CA LEU A 175 -15.28 11.29 -12.56
C LEU A 175 -15.84 10.90 -13.93
N LEU A 176 -15.10 10.13 -14.73
CA LEU A 176 -15.56 9.70 -16.05
C LEU A 176 -16.81 8.84 -15.94
N GLN A 177 -16.86 7.87 -15.03
CA GLN A 177 -18.04 7.03 -14.83
C GLN A 177 -19.25 7.85 -14.39
N SER A 178 -19.08 8.84 -13.53
CA SER A 178 -20.16 9.74 -13.09
C SER A 178 -20.67 10.61 -14.23
N LEU A 179 -19.78 11.17 -15.07
CA LEU A 179 -20.13 11.97 -16.23
C LEU A 179 -20.90 11.14 -17.26
N PHE A 180 -20.43 9.95 -17.60
CA PHE A 180 -21.14 9.06 -18.54
C PHE A 180 -22.52 8.68 -18.03
N LYS A 181 -22.65 8.31 -16.76
CA LYS A 181 -23.95 7.97 -16.15
C LYS A 181 -24.91 9.16 -16.19
N SER A 182 -24.44 10.35 -15.88
CA SER A 182 -25.24 11.59 -15.92
C SER A 182 -25.69 11.92 -17.35
N GLN A 183 -24.79 11.83 -18.34
CA GLN A 183 -25.11 12.10 -19.74
C GLN A 183 -26.15 11.12 -20.29
N ILE A 184 -26.00 9.81 -20.03
CA ILE A 184 -26.95 8.78 -20.49
C ILE A 184 -28.32 9.02 -19.85
N LEU A 185 -28.38 9.35 -18.56
CA LEU A 185 -29.64 9.61 -17.86
C LEU A 185 -30.33 10.85 -18.41
N THR A 186 -29.58 11.93 -18.65
CA THR A 186 -30.13 13.18 -19.22
C THR A 186 -30.63 12.96 -20.64
N LEU A 187 -29.87 12.28 -21.50
CA LEU A 187 -30.26 11.98 -22.87
C LEU A 187 -31.51 11.09 -22.90
N GLY A 188 -31.55 10.07 -22.03
CA GLY A 188 -32.70 9.18 -21.89
C GLY A 188 -33.96 9.93 -21.47
N LEU A 189 -33.87 10.85 -20.50
CA LEU A 189 -34.98 11.65 -20.03
C LEU A 189 -35.51 12.61 -21.10
N VAL A 190 -34.59 13.23 -21.87
CA VAL A 190 -34.96 14.08 -23.00
C VAL A 190 -35.70 13.28 -24.09
N MET A 191 -35.18 12.08 -24.43
CA MET A 191 -35.81 11.19 -25.39
C MET A 191 -37.25 10.81 -24.98
N ILE A 192 -37.47 10.48 -23.71
CA ILE A 192 -38.80 10.16 -23.18
C ILE A 192 -39.72 11.37 -23.20
N GLY A 193 -39.19 12.58 -23.01
CA GLY A 193 -39.99 13.81 -23.03
C GLY A 193 -40.38 14.31 -24.40
N ILE A 194 -39.73 13.83 -25.46
CA ILE A 194 -40.00 14.20 -26.86
C ILE A 194 -41.03 13.22 -27.49
N PHE A 195 -41.13 11.98 -27.01
CA PHE A 195 -42.08 10.97 -27.45
C PHE A 195 -43.31 10.91 -26.54
#